data_7629e51512efd4ac2ae8c8ce9161bbd5
#
_entry.id   7629e51512efd4ac2ae8c8ce9161bbd5
#
_cell.length_a   1.000
_cell.length_b   1.000
_cell.length_c   1.000
_cell.angle_alpha   90.00
_cell.angle_beta   90.00
_cell.angle_gamma   90.00
#
_symmetry.space_group_name_H-M   'P 1'
#
loop_
_entity.id
_entity.type
_entity.pdbx_description
1 polymer ?
#
loop_
_entity_poly.entity_id
_entity_poly.type
_entity_poly.pdbx_seq_one_letter_code
_entity_poly.pdbx_strand_id
1 'polypeptide(L)'
;MWPFISQLNPDAGTVAAGFPLEVDLAPVAEGQVIKVFWRGQPIFINHRTPKEIESAQTADWRSMRDPQPDSERVKPGKEQWLVVSAICTHLGCIPTEHQGNYDGWFCQCHGSQYDSSGRIRLGPAPLNLALVPYKFDGDAKIVIGET
;
A
#
# COMPACT_ATOMS: atom_id res chain seq x y z
N MET A 1 -13.88 -24.57 25.64
CA MET A 1 -13.66 -23.88 25.36
C MET A 1 -13.70 -23.73 24.77
N TRP A 2 -13.82 -23.37 24.76
CA TRP A 2 -13.56 -22.61 24.27
C TRP A 2 -13.45 -22.16 24.22
N PRO A 3 -13.39 -21.95 24.21
CA PRO A 3 -13.06 -21.16 23.99
C PRO A 3 -12.71 -20.87 24.12
N PHE A 4 -12.28 -20.62 24.21
CA PHE A 4 -11.79 -20.02 24.18
C PHE A 4 -11.21 -20.06 23.66
N ILE A 5 -11.10 -20.16 23.63
CA ILE A 5 -10.24 -19.89 23.18
C ILE A 5 -9.97 -19.56 21.99
N SER A 6 -10.03 -19.56 21.40
CA SER A 6 -9.70 -18.92 20.34
C SER A 6 -9.65 -17.52 20.41
N GLN A 7 -9.85 -17.06 21.29
CA GLN A 7 -9.80 -15.74 21.42
C GLN A 7 -8.62 -15.18 21.93
N LEU A 8 -7.60 -15.76 21.69
CA LEU A 8 -6.43 -15.42 22.32
C LEU A 8 -5.64 -14.35 21.70
N ASN A 9 -5.79 -14.03 20.48
CA ASN A 9 -5.03 -12.97 19.89
C ASN A 9 -5.97 -12.02 19.24
N PRO A 10 -5.53 -10.85 18.85
CA PRO A 10 -6.38 -9.94 18.16
C PRO A 10 -6.71 -10.56 16.87
N ASP A 11 -7.78 -11.08 16.91
CA ASP A 11 -8.22 -11.89 15.89
C ASP A 11 -8.71 -11.09 14.74
N ALA A 12 -9.12 -11.77 13.74
CA ALA A 12 -9.63 -11.13 12.54
C ALA A 12 -10.86 -10.28 12.84
N GLY A 13 -11.60 -10.62 13.88
CA GLY A 13 -12.76 -9.83 14.24
C GLY A 13 -12.39 -8.44 14.72
N THR A 14 -11.36 -8.33 15.55
CA THR A 14 -10.89 -7.05 16.06
C THR A 14 -10.35 -6.20 14.91
N VAL A 15 -9.56 -6.78 14.02
CA VAL A 15 -9.01 -6.05 12.88
C VAL A 15 -10.13 -5.62 11.95
N ALA A 16 -11.08 -6.50 11.67
CA ALA A 16 -12.19 -6.18 10.78
C ALA A 16 -13.08 -5.08 11.34
N ALA A 17 -13.12 -4.93 12.67
CA ALA A 17 -13.90 -3.87 13.27
C ALA A 17 -13.25 -2.49 13.15
N GLY A 18 -12.03 -2.41 12.61
CA GLY A 18 -11.41 -1.12 12.34
C GLY A 18 -10.51 -0.62 13.45
N PHE A 19 -10.14 -1.45 14.40
CA PHE A 19 -9.18 -1.06 15.41
C PHE A 19 -7.85 -0.78 14.74
N PRO A 20 -7.06 0.18 15.25
CA PRO A 20 -5.77 0.50 14.66
C PRO A 20 -4.87 -0.73 14.62
N LEU A 21 -4.08 -0.83 13.55
CA LEU A 21 -3.15 -1.93 13.36
C LEU A 21 -1.73 -1.39 13.43
N GLU A 22 -0.95 -1.89 14.39
CA GLU A 22 0.47 -1.54 14.47
C GLU A 22 1.28 -2.48 13.60
N VAL A 23 2.18 -1.91 12.81
CA VAL A 23 3.05 -2.68 11.92
C VAL A 23 4.49 -2.30 12.18
N ASP A 24 5.32 -3.30 12.51
CA ASP A 24 6.74 -3.11 12.70
C ASP A 24 7.42 -3.15 11.32
N LEU A 25 8.10 -2.07 10.96
CA LEU A 25 8.76 -1.95 9.67
C LEU A 25 10.21 -2.44 9.69
N ALA A 26 10.78 -2.68 10.86
CA ALA A 26 12.19 -3.04 10.96
C ALA A 26 12.54 -4.30 10.13
N PRO A 27 11.70 -5.35 10.09
CA PRO A 27 12.04 -6.53 9.30
C PRO A 27 11.80 -6.37 7.80
N VAL A 28 11.24 -5.25 7.35
CA VAL A 28 10.94 -5.06 5.92
C VAL A 28 12.18 -4.51 5.23
N ALA A 29 12.79 -5.30 4.37
CA ALA A 29 14.01 -4.92 3.67
C ALA A 29 13.71 -3.93 2.55
N GLU A 30 14.71 -3.14 2.17
CA GLU A 30 14.59 -2.22 1.06
C GLU A 30 14.24 -3.00 -0.21
N GLY A 31 13.25 -2.53 -0.94
CA GLY A 31 12.75 -3.22 -2.13
C GLY A 31 11.71 -4.28 -1.84
N GLN A 32 11.41 -4.54 -0.58
CA GLN A 32 10.43 -5.55 -0.20
C GLN A 32 9.05 -4.94 -0.04
N VAL A 33 8.04 -5.66 -0.51
CA VAL A 33 6.63 -5.29 -0.32
C VAL A 33 6.00 -6.35 0.58
N ILE A 34 5.34 -5.89 1.64
CA ILE A 34 4.57 -6.81 2.47
C ILE A 34 3.09 -6.45 2.35
N LYS A 35 2.25 -7.43 2.66
CA LYS A 35 0.80 -7.26 2.62
C LYS A 35 0.26 -7.54 4.02
N VAL A 36 -0.48 -6.59 4.56
CA VAL A 36 -1.12 -6.74 5.86
C VAL A 36 -2.61 -6.53 5.68
N PHE A 37 -3.40 -6.91 6.67
CA PHE A 37 -4.85 -6.78 6.59
C PHE A 37 -5.32 -5.84 7.69
N TRP A 38 -6.15 -4.87 7.31
CA TRP A 38 -6.78 -3.94 8.22
C TRP A 38 -8.25 -3.82 7.84
N ARG A 39 -9.13 -4.02 8.80
CA ARG A 39 -10.59 -4.03 8.57
C ARG A 39 -10.98 -5.04 7.50
N GLY A 40 -10.28 -6.17 7.46
CA GLY A 40 -10.53 -7.20 6.47
C GLY A 40 -10.04 -6.88 5.06
N GLN A 41 -9.36 -5.76 4.86
CA GLN A 41 -8.88 -5.32 3.55
C GLN A 41 -7.37 -5.47 3.47
N PRO A 42 -6.85 -5.98 2.34
CA PRO A 42 -5.40 -6.09 2.17
C PRO A 42 -4.77 -4.72 1.88
N ILE A 43 -3.61 -4.50 2.45
CA ILE A 43 -2.88 -3.24 2.31
C ILE A 43 -1.43 -3.58 1.98
N PHE A 44 -0.88 -2.91 0.96
CA PHE A 44 0.54 -3.03 0.64
C PHE A 44 1.35 -2.02 1.44
N ILE A 45 2.49 -2.48 1.97
CA ILE A 45 3.51 -1.62 2.54
C ILE A 45 4.77 -1.90 1.75
N ASN A 46 5.25 -0.90 1.02
CA ASN A 46 6.42 -1.02 0.16
C ASN A 46 7.57 -0.20 0.74
N HIS A 47 8.70 -0.88 1.00
CA HIS A 47 9.93 -0.18 1.36
C HIS A 47 10.64 0.15 0.05
N ARG A 48 10.39 1.34 -0.49
CA ARG A 48 10.85 1.73 -1.81
C ARG A 48 12.36 1.92 -1.85
N THR A 49 12.97 1.49 -2.96
CA THR A 49 14.37 1.76 -3.22
C THR A 49 14.54 3.22 -3.64
N PRO A 50 15.76 3.78 -3.55
CA PRO A 50 15.99 5.13 -4.06
C PRO A 50 15.60 5.30 -5.53
N LYS A 51 15.79 4.26 -6.34
CA LYS A 51 15.40 4.29 -7.75
C LYS A 51 13.87 4.42 -7.89
N GLU A 52 13.13 3.67 -7.09
CA GLU A 52 11.66 3.74 -7.12
C GLU A 52 11.16 5.11 -6.66
N ILE A 53 11.79 5.68 -5.65
CA ILE A 53 11.43 6.99 -5.15
C ILE A 53 11.69 8.04 -6.23
N GLU A 54 12.86 8.01 -6.85
CA GLU A 54 13.21 8.97 -7.88
C GLU A 54 12.27 8.86 -9.07
N SER A 55 12.00 7.65 -9.52
CA SER A 55 11.09 7.42 -10.64
C SER A 55 9.71 8.00 -10.34
N ALA A 56 9.21 7.82 -9.12
CA ALA A 56 7.91 8.34 -8.73
C ALA A 56 7.89 9.86 -8.66
N GLN A 57 8.97 10.46 -8.16
CA GLN A 57 9.02 11.92 -7.98
C GLN A 57 9.24 12.68 -9.27
N THR A 58 9.91 12.07 -10.25
CA THR A 58 10.22 12.74 -11.51
C THR A 58 9.19 12.49 -12.59
N ALA A 59 8.24 11.59 -12.38
CA ALA A 59 7.21 11.30 -13.39
C ALA A 59 6.29 12.50 -13.58
N ASP A 60 5.79 12.66 -14.80
CA ASP A 60 4.83 13.73 -15.11
C ASP A 60 3.45 13.32 -14.63
N TRP A 61 3.18 13.59 -13.36
CA TRP A 61 1.94 13.16 -12.72
C TRP A 61 0.71 13.89 -13.25
N ARG A 62 0.91 15.08 -13.81
CA ARG A 62 -0.23 15.87 -14.30
C ARG A 62 -0.86 15.27 -15.55
N SER A 63 -0.10 14.46 -16.29
CA SER A 63 -0.61 13.79 -17.49
C SER A 63 -1.21 12.42 -17.17
N MET A 64 -1.17 11.98 -15.92
CA MET A 64 -1.70 10.67 -15.54
C MET A 64 -3.22 10.69 -15.47
N ARG A 65 -3.81 9.49 -15.53
CA ARG A 65 -5.27 9.35 -15.52
C ARG A 65 -5.90 9.87 -14.24
N ASP A 66 -5.25 9.62 -13.09
CA ASP A 66 -5.68 10.12 -11.78
C ASP A 66 -4.52 10.96 -11.25
N PRO A 67 -4.45 12.25 -11.64
CA PRO A 67 -3.27 13.05 -11.36
C PRO A 67 -3.07 13.28 -9.87
N GLN A 68 -1.89 12.89 -9.37
CA GLN A 68 -1.52 13.11 -7.99
C GLN A 68 0.00 13.04 -7.87
N PRO A 69 0.65 14.03 -7.27
CA PRO A 69 2.10 13.97 -7.11
C PRO A 69 2.48 12.94 -6.04
N ASP A 70 3.67 12.37 -6.17
CA ASP A 70 4.14 11.40 -5.20
C ASP A 70 4.16 11.97 -3.78
N SER A 71 4.46 13.26 -3.65
CA SER A 71 4.56 13.89 -2.34
C SER A 71 3.24 13.87 -1.56
N GLU A 72 2.11 13.71 -2.25
CA GLU A 72 0.82 13.62 -1.59
C GLU A 72 0.45 12.18 -1.25
N ARG A 73 1.26 11.22 -1.66
CA ARG A 73 0.97 9.81 -1.45
C ARG A 73 1.85 9.18 -0.38
N VAL A 74 2.84 9.90 0.12
CA VAL A 74 3.75 9.44 1.17
C VAL A 74 3.89 10.52 2.23
N LYS A 75 4.40 10.14 3.40
CA LYS A 75 4.62 11.11 4.48
C LYS A 75 5.93 11.85 4.26
N PRO A 76 5.97 13.16 4.55
CA PRO A 76 7.21 13.92 4.42
C PRO A 76 8.33 13.33 5.28
N GLY A 77 9.51 13.22 4.70
CA GLY A 77 10.65 12.64 5.39
C GLY A 77 10.63 11.13 5.48
N LYS A 78 9.58 10.49 4.96
CA LYS A 78 9.42 9.04 5.00
C LYS A 78 9.07 8.52 3.60
N GLU A 79 9.68 9.09 2.59
CA GLU A 79 9.36 8.76 1.20
C GLU A 79 9.68 7.32 0.83
N GLN A 80 10.53 6.66 1.61
CA GLN A 80 10.84 5.25 1.36
C GLN A 80 9.68 4.33 1.70
N TRP A 81 8.66 4.82 2.39
CA TRP A 81 7.54 3.99 2.79
C TRP A 81 6.27 4.40 2.06
N LEU A 82 5.73 3.50 1.25
CA LEU A 82 4.45 3.69 0.58
C LEU A 82 3.44 2.73 1.18
N VAL A 83 2.29 3.24 1.61
CA VAL A 83 1.23 2.44 2.24
C VAL A 83 -0.05 2.70 1.47
N VAL A 84 -0.52 1.69 0.74
CA VAL A 84 -1.70 1.84 -0.12
C VAL A 84 -2.56 0.58 -0.03
N SER A 85 -3.83 0.73 -0.42
CA SER A 85 -4.72 -0.41 -0.54
C SER A 85 -4.18 -1.39 -1.57
N ALA A 86 -4.29 -2.68 -1.29
CA ALA A 86 -3.86 -3.73 -2.20
C ALA A 86 -4.99 -4.18 -3.12
N ILE A 87 -5.98 -3.33 -3.35
CA ILE A 87 -7.13 -3.68 -4.17
C ILE A 87 -7.10 -2.85 -5.43
N CYS A 88 -7.02 -3.54 -6.59
CA CYS A 88 -7.08 -2.89 -7.89
C CYS A 88 -8.39 -2.13 -8.02
N THR A 89 -8.32 -0.88 -8.46
CA THR A 89 -9.49 0.00 -8.49
C THR A 89 -10.45 -0.33 -9.64
N HIS A 90 -10.11 -1.30 -10.49
CA HIS A 90 -11.02 -1.73 -11.56
C HIS A 90 -12.10 -2.66 -11.03
N LEU A 91 -11.72 -3.89 -10.60
CA LEU A 91 -12.70 -4.88 -10.16
C LEU A 91 -12.31 -5.57 -8.85
N GLY A 92 -11.36 -5.02 -8.12
CA GLY A 92 -11.06 -5.54 -6.79
C GLY A 92 -10.04 -6.66 -6.71
N CYS A 93 -9.36 -6.98 -7.80
CA CYS A 93 -8.27 -7.97 -7.76
C CYS A 93 -7.07 -7.40 -7.00
N ILE A 94 -6.23 -8.28 -6.49
CA ILE A 94 -5.00 -7.87 -5.81
C ILE A 94 -3.87 -7.88 -6.84
N PRO A 95 -3.26 -6.72 -7.16
CA PRO A 95 -2.17 -6.71 -8.13
C PRO A 95 -0.90 -7.32 -7.55
N THR A 96 0.00 -7.72 -8.44
CA THR A 96 1.26 -8.34 -8.06
C THR A 96 2.37 -7.28 -8.07
N GLU A 97 3.15 -7.26 -7.01
CA GLU A 97 4.23 -6.28 -6.86
C GLU A 97 5.39 -6.59 -7.79
N HIS A 98 6.15 -5.55 -8.11
CA HIS A 98 7.37 -5.64 -8.92
C HIS A 98 7.13 -6.23 -10.30
N GLN A 99 5.95 -6.01 -10.87
CA GLN A 99 5.62 -6.44 -12.21
C GLN A 99 5.06 -5.28 -13.01
N GLY A 100 5.05 -5.44 -14.32
CA GLY A 100 4.64 -4.38 -15.22
C GLY A 100 5.82 -3.52 -15.63
N ASN A 101 5.54 -2.41 -16.31
CA ASN A 101 6.56 -1.59 -16.93
C ASN A 101 6.91 -0.33 -16.13
N TYR A 102 6.36 -0.18 -14.92
CA TYR A 102 6.44 1.09 -14.19
C TYR A 102 7.02 0.92 -12.78
N ASP A 103 7.72 -0.18 -12.51
CA ASP A 103 8.36 -0.45 -11.21
C ASP A 103 7.38 -0.50 -10.04
N GLY A 104 6.14 -0.89 -10.31
CA GLY A 104 5.11 -0.95 -9.29
C GLY A 104 4.36 -2.28 -9.29
N TRP A 105 3.08 -2.24 -9.67
CA TRP A 105 2.22 -3.40 -9.60
C TRP A 105 1.57 -3.70 -10.94
N PHE A 106 1.29 -4.97 -11.16
CA PHE A 106 0.56 -5.43 -12.33
C PHE A 106 -0.65 -6.23 -11.88
N CYS A 107 -1.85 -5.82 -12.31
CA CYS A 107 -3.07 -6.53 -12.00
C CYS A 107 -3.35 -7.55 -13.11
N GLN A 108 -3.24 -8.83 -12.77
CA GLN A 108 -3.34 -9.89 -13.76
C GLN A 108 -4.77 -10.10 -14.26
N CYS A 109 -5.78 -9.56 -13.56
CA CYS A 109 -7.17 -9.77 -13.98
C CYS A 109 -7.46 -9.11 -15.31
N HIS A 110 -7.05 -7.85 -15.49
CA HIS A 110 -7.36 -7.11 -16.71
C HIS A 110 -6.21 -6.24 -17.20
N GLY A 111 -5.02 -6.44 -16.67
CA GLY A 111 -3.81 -5.80 -17.20
C GLY A 111 -3.52 -4.40 -16.70
N SER A 112 -4.17 -3.94 -15.67
CA SER A 112 -3.85 -2.62 -15.10
C SER A 112 -2.44 -2.61 -14.53
N GLN A 113 -1.72 -1.52 -14.75
CA GLN A 113 -0.35 -1.36 -14.25
C GLN A 113 -0.25 -0.08 -13.43
N TYR A 114 0.41 -0.19 -12.30
CA TYR A 114 0.61 0.92 -11.37
C TYR A 114 2.09 1.17 -11.19
N ASP A 115 2.47 2.41 -10.92
CA ASP A 115 3.87 2.75 -10.71
C ASP A 115 4.26 2.56 -9.22
N SER A 116 5.49 2.96 -8.89
CA SER A 116 6.02 2.78 -7.54
C SER A 116 5.35 3.67 -6.49
N SER A 117 4.47 4.56 -6.91
CA SER A 117 3.63 5.36 -6.00
C SER A 117 2.21 4.82 -5.94
N GLY A 118 1.92 3.73 -6.65
CA GLY A 118 0.58 3.17 -6.73
C GLY A 118 -0.35 3.94 -7.64
N ARG A 119 0.18 4.74 -8.58
CA ARG A 119 -0.64 5.52 -9.51
C ARG A 119 -0.91 4.69 -10.76
N ILE A 120 -2.15 4.76 -11.25
CA ILE A 120 -2.53 4.02 -12.44
C ILE A 120 -1.83 4.59 -13.66
N ARG A 121 -1.19 3.74 -14.44
CA ARG A 121 -0.43 4.14 -15.61
C ARG A 121 -0.93 3.49 -16.89
N LEU A 122 -1.54 2.32 -16.81
CA LEU A 122 -1.98 1.59 -17.99
C LEU A 122 -3.07 0.62 -17.59
N GLY A 123 -4.00 0.37 -18.50
CA GLY A 123 -5.07 -0.61 -18.29
C GLY A 123 -6.37 0.03 -17.87
N PRO A 124 -7.39 -0.79 -17.54
CA PRO A 124 -8.74 -0.27 -17.36
C PRO A 124 -9.02 0.38 -16.01
N ALA A 125 -8.15 0.23 -15.00
CA ALA A 125 -8.43 0.81 -13.69
C ALA A 125 -8.58 2.32 -13.78
N PRO A 126 -9.61 2.91 -13.16
CA PRO A 126 -9.87 4.34 -13.30
C PRO A 126 -9.10 5.21 -12.31
N LEU A 127 -8.63 4.66 -11.21
CA LEU A 127 -8.06 5.44 -10.12
C LEU A 127 -6.76 4.81 -9.63
N ASN A 128 -5.94 5.63 -8.96
CA ASN A 128 -4.76 5.15 -8.25
C ASN A 128 -5.15 4.19 -7.14
N LEU A 129 -4.22 3.34 -6.71
CA LEU A 129 -4.45 2.54 -5.52
C LEU A 129 -4.76 3.47 -4.36
N ALA A 130 -5.80 3.16 -3.60
CA ALA A 130 -6.30 4.07 -2.58
C ALA A 130 -5.29 4.23 -1.45
N LEU A 131 -5.16 5.45 -0.94
CA LEU A 131 -4.39 5.70 0.27
C LEU A 131 -5.17 5.22 1.48
N VAL A 132 -4.45 4.84 2.53
CA VAL A 132 -5.08 4.44 3.78
C VAL A 132 -4.58 5.38 4.89
N PRO A 133 -5.40 5.63 5.92
CA PRO A 133 -4.95 6.48 7.02
C PRO A 133 -3.90 5.73 7.84
N TYR A 134 -2.77 6.38 8.09
CA TYR A 134 -1.74 5.82 8.94
C TYR A 134 -0.85 6.94 9.47
N LYS A 135 -0.10 6.64 10.52
CA LYS A 135 0.90 7.57 11.05
C LYS A 135 2.10 6.77 11.51
N PHE A 136 3.24 7.45 11.61
CA PHE A 136 4.44 6.83 12.17
C PHE A 136 4.42 6.93 13.67
N ASP A 137 4.88 5.85 14.32
CA ASP A 137 5.12 5.82 15.74
C ASP A 137 6.61 5.50 15.91
N GLY A 138 7.44 6.54 15.86
CA GLY A 138 8.87 6.37 15.77
C GLY A 138 9.32 6.16 14.33
N ASP A 139 10.54 5.65 14.14
CA ASP A 139 11.12 5.50 12.81
C ASP A 139 10.84 4.14 12.18
N ALA A 140 10.45 3.16 12.99
CA ALA A 140 10.37 1.78 12.53
C ALA A 140 8.98 1.16 12.73
N LYS A 141 7.96 1.96 13.02
CA LYS A 141 6.62 1.44 13.23
C LYS A 141 5.60 2.41 12.68
N ILE A 142 4.53 1.86 12.07
CA ILE A 142 3.38 2.65 11.68
C ILE A 142 2.13 2.11 12.37
N VAL A 143 1.13 2.97 12.52
CA VAL A 143 -0.17 2.60 13.03
C VAL A 143 -1.19 2.91 11.94
N ILE A 144 -1.76 1.89 11.35
CA ILE A 144 -2.78 2.02 10.31
C ILE A 144 -4.12 2.23 10.99
N GLY A 145 -4.89 3.19 10.50
CA GLY A 145 -6.18 3.53 11.09
C GLY A 145 -6.14 4.80 11.92
N GLU A 146 -4.96 5.39 12.09
CA GLU A 146 -4.79 6.68 12.76
C GLU A 146 -4.00 7.62 11.87
N THR A 147 -4.20 8.91 12.05
CA THR A 147 -3.48 9.91 11.24
C THR A 147 -2.75 10.92 12.12
#